data_3cf022a7a36ccde2b1c3fcfdad18a9ce
#
_entry.id   3cf022a7a36ccde2b1c3fcfdad18a9ce
#
_cell.length_a   1.000
_cell.length_b   1.000
_cell.length_c   1.000
_cell.angle_alpha   90.00
_cell.angle_beta   90.00
_cell.angle_gamma   90.00
#
_symmetry.space_group_name_H-M   'P 1'
#
loop_
_entity.id
_entity.type
_entity.pdbx_description
1 polymer ?
#
loop_
_entity_poly.entity_id
_entity_poly.type
_entity_poly.pdbx_seq_one_letter_code
_entity_poly.pdbx_strand_id
1 'polypeptide(L)'
;MCADPLRMAEQLDVINRRATLCHIDIMDGHYVKNIALSPDFAARVKERLSIPIDVHLMVEDPDDYIGRLAAAGCGYISVHADVIERNAFRTLGRIKERGCQTGVALNPSESVESVRNYAHLIDKLTIMTVDVGFAGQPFISAMLGKFDQAAKLRNELGLDFLIEADGACNVQSFAGLKAAGCDVVVVGASGLFTLADDLDAAFDILERNWANA
;
A
#
# COMPACT_ATOMS: atom_id res chain seq x y z
N MET A 1 6.25 -8.23 1.13
CA MET A 1 7.38 -8.38 2.08
C MET A 1 7.16 -9.50 3.10
N CYS A 2 5.96 -9.67 3.68
CA CYS A 2 5.72 -10.60 4.79
C CYS A 2 5.45 -12.07 4.41
N ALA A 3 5.20 -12.37 3.14
CA ALA A 3 5.01 -13.72 2.65
C ALA A 3 6.31 -14.55 2.72
N ASP A 4 6.18 -15.87 2.92
CA ASP A 4 7.32 -16.78 2.92
C ASP A 4 7.85 -16.99 1.49
N PRO A 5 9.08 -16.55 1.17
CA PRO A 5 9.63 -16.67 -0.19
C PRO A 5 9.79 -18.12 -0.65
N LEU A 6 9.92 -19.08 0.27
CA LEU A 6 10.04 -20.51 -0.06
C LEU A 6 8.68 -21.17 -0.38
N ARG A 7 7.57 -20.52 0.01
CA ARG A 7 6.19 -20.99 -0.24
C ARG A 7 5.37 -19.99 -1.08
N MET A 8 6.04 -19.08 -1.76
CA MET A 8 5.41 -17.95 -2.46
C MET A 8 4.29 -18.39 -3.42
N ALA A 9 4.53 -19.42 -4.22
CA ALA A 9 3.54 -19.85 -5.22
C ALA A 9 2.21 -20.30 -4.57
N GLU A 10 2.28 -21.09 -3.49
CA GLU A 10 1.11 -21.57 -2.75
C GLU A 10 0.36 -20.39 -2.10
N GLN A 11 1.11 -19.47 -1.48
CA GLN A 11 0.53 -18.29 -0.83
C GLN A 11 -0.15 -17.36 -1.84
N LEU A 12 0.42 -17.17 -3.03
CA LEU A 12 -0.19 -16.38 -4.09
C LEU A 12 -1.52 -16.97 -4.57
N ASP A 13 -1.68 -18.30 -4.61
CA ASP A 13 -2.96 -18.93 -4.96
C ASP A 13 -4.05 -18.61 -3.93
N VAL A 14 -3.70 -18.60 -2.64
CA VAL A 14 -4.63 -18.21 -1.57
C VAL A 14 -4.95 -16.72 -1.67
N ILE A 15 -3.95 -15.86 -1.79
CA ILE A 15 -4.11 -14.42 -1.95
C ILE A 15 -5.03 -14.11 -3.12
N ASN A 16 -4.83 -14.78 -4.28
CA ASN A 16 -5.66 -14.58 -5.48
C ASN A 16 -7.14 -14.90 -5.27
N ARG A 17 -7.45 -15.82 -4.36
CA ARG A 17 -8.84 -16.19 -4.04
C ARG A 17 -9.49 -15.32 -2.96
N ARG A 18 -8.69 -14.82 -2.02
CA ARG A 18 -9.19 -14.24 -0.76
C ARG A 18 -9.01 -12.72 -0.69
N ALA A 19 -7.99 -12.16 -1.33
CA ALA A 19 -7.70 -10.73 -1.28
C ALA A 19 -8.33 -9.97 -2.46
N THR A 20 -8.53 -8.66 -2.28
CA THR A 20 -8.97 -7.76 -3.36
C THR A 20 -7.81 -7.16 -4.14
N LEU A 21 -6.66 -6.98 -3.49
CA LEU A 21 -5.41 -6.46 -4.06
C LEU A 21 -4.24 -7.30 -3.54
N CYS A 22 -3.19 -7.44 -4.34
CA CYS A 22 -1.91 -7.96 -3.89
C CYS A 22 -0.92 -6.81 -3.75
N HIS A 23 -0.53 -6.48 -2.51
CA HIS A 23 0.43 -5.41 -2.22
C HIS A 23 1.87 -5.91 -2.31
N ILE A 24 2.72 -5.16 -3.02
CA ILE A 24 4.14 -5.49 -3.24
C ILE A 24 5.01 -4.30 -2.87
N ASP A 25 5.85 -4.48 -1.85
CA ASP A 25 6.85 -3.50 -1.44
C ASP A 25 8.12 -3.63 -2.30
N ILE A 26 8.56 -2.54 -2.91
CA ILE A 26 9.85 -2.44 -3.60
C ILE A 26 10.72 -1.40 -2.90
N MET A 27 11.90 -1.81 -2.48
CA MET A 27 12.86 -0.98 -1.75
C MET A 27 14.22 -1.04 -2.43
N ASP A 28 14.87 0.13 -2.57
CA ASP A 28 16.15 0.28 -3.28
C ASP A 28 17.39 0.27 -2.38
N GLY A 29 17.22 0.24 -1.06
CA GLY A 29 18.31 0.36 -0.09
C GLY A 29 18.85 1.78 0.11
N HIS A 30 18.30 2.77 -0.60
CA HIS A 30 18.65 4.18 -0.53
C HIS A 30 17.59 4.99 0.23
N TYR A 31 16.38 4.99 -0.25
CA TYR A 31 15.24 5.63 0.43
C TYR A 31 15.01 5.06 1.84
N VAL A 32 15.05 3.73 1.95
CA VAL A 32 15.09 3.02 3.24
C VAL A 32 16.27 2.07 3.26
N LYS A 33 16.82 1.77 4.46
CA LYS A 33 18.01 0.89 4.61
C LYS A 33 17.64 -0.59 4.61
N ASN A 34 16.80 -0.95 3.63
CA ASN A 34 16.37 -2.31 3.37
C ASN A 34 16.22 -2.51 1.86
N ILE A 35 16.32 -3.76 1.40
CA ILE A 35 16.08 -4.15 0.00
C ILE A 35 14.94 -5.15 0.01
N ALA A 36 13.91 -4.88 -0.77
CA ALA A 36 12.80 -5.80 -0.96
C ALA A 36 12.50 -5.90 -2.46
N LEU A 37 11.77 -6.89 -2.84
CA LEU A 37 11.24 -7.25 -4.13
C LEU A 37 11.67 -6.37 -5.35
N SER A 38 11.27 -6.71 -6.55
CA SER A 38 11.71 -6.01 -7.76
C SER A 38 10.58 -5.94 -8.79
N PRO A 39 10.69 -5.08 -9.83
CA PRO A 39 9.75 -5.10 -10.95
C PRO A 39 9.65 -6.46 -11.66
N ASP A 40 10.75 -7.23 -11.76
CA ASP A 40 10.72 -8.56 -12.37
C ASP A 40 9.96 -9.56 -11.50
N PHE A 41 10.04 -9.42 -10.16
CA PHE A 41 9.21 -10.18 -9.25
C PHE A 41 7.72 -9.83 -9.44
N ALA A 42 7.36 -8.56 -9.52
CA ALA A 42 5.97 -8.12 -9.77
C ALA A 42 5.43 -8.70 -11.09
N ALA A 43 6.24 -8.71 -12.15
CA ALA A 43 5.87 -9.33 -13.43
C ALA A 43 5.56 -10.83 -13.28
N ARG A 44 6.39 -11.59 -12.54
CA ARG A 44 6.15 -13.02 -12.29
C ARG A 44 4.91 -13.27 -11.42
N VAL A 45 4.68 -12.43 -10.41
CA VAL A 45 3.48 -12.49 -9.59
C VAL A 45 2.23 -12.24 -10.44
N LYS A 46 2.28 -11.27 -11.37
CA LYS A 46 1.16 -10.97 -12.27
C LYS A 46 0.74 -12.12 -13.17
N GLU A 47 1.69 -12.94 -13.63
CA GLU A 47 1.39 -14.16 -14.43
C GLU A 47 0.46 -15.13 -13.67
N ARG A 48 0.46 -15.09 -12.33
CA ARG A 48 -0.31 -15.99 -11.45
C ARG A 48 -1.57 -15.37 -10.88
N LEU A 49 -1.65 -14.04 -10.81
CA LEU A 49 -2.76 -13.34 -10.17
C LEU A 49 -3.76 -12.77 -11.19
N SER A 50 -5.05 -12.98 -10.93
CA SER A 50 -6.15 -12.31 -11.64
C SER A 50 -6.55 -11.00 -10.96
N ILE A 51 -6.28 -10.87 -9.65
CA ILE A 51 -6.52 -9.63 -8.90
C ILE A 51 -5.49 -8.56 -9.28
N PRO A 52 -5.80 -7.26 -9.09
CA PRO A 52 -4.84 -6.18 -9.32
C PRO A 52 -3.62 -6.29 -8.38
N ILE A 53 -2.46 -5.88 -8.89
CA ILE A 53 -1.25 -5.68 -8.09
C ILE A 53 -1.15 -4.20 -7.76
N ASP A 54 -0.93 -3.91 -6.49
CA ASP A 54 -0.61 -2.60 -5.94
C ASP A 54 0.87 -2.59 -5.55
N VAL A 55 1.66 -1.76 -6.20
CA VAL A 55 3.10 -1.66 -5.92
C VAL A 55 3.38 -0.41 -5.10
N HIS A 56 3.99 -0.59 -3.95
CA HIS A 56 4.47 0.48 -3.08
C HIS A 56 5.98 0.68 -3.29
N LEU A 57 6.35 1.83 -3.86
CA LEU A 57 7.73 2.19 -4.16
C LEU A 57 8.35 3.00 -3.02
N MET A 58 9.20 2.37 -2.25
CA MET A 58 10.09 2.99 -1.26
C MET A 58 11.48 3.16 -1.88
N VAL A 59 11.59 4.08 -2.85
CA VAL A 59 12.79 4.30 -3.67
C VAL A 59 13.06 5.79 -3.85
N GLU A 60 14.31 6.19 -4.03
CA GLU A 60 14.69 7.61 -4.22
C GLU A 60 14.23 8.17 -5.57
N ASP A 61 14.26 7.36 -6.64
CA ASP A 61 13.79 7.78 -7.97
C ASP A 61 12.73 6.83 -8.52
N PRO A 62 11.43 7.11 -8.26
CA PRO A 62 10.34 6.25 -8.72
C PRO A 62 10.19 6.23 -10.25
N ASP A 63 10.65 7.27 -10.97
CA ASP A 63 10.55 7.36 -12.43
C ASP A 63 11.29 6.20 -13.14
N ASP A 64 12.35 5.65 -12.54
CA ASP A 64 13.11 4.51 -13.06
C ASP A 64 12.30 3.20 -13.04
N TYR A 65 11.27 3.10 -12.18
CA TYR A 65 10.47 1.90 -11.95
C TYR A 65 9.15 1.89 -12.72
N ILE A 66 8.53 3.04 -12.91
CA ILE A 66 7.16 3.19 -13.44
C ILE A 66 6.98 2.44 -14.78
N GLY A 67 7.90 2.61 -15.72
CA GLY A 67 7.81 1.97 -17.04
C GLY A 67 7.81 0.45 -16.99
N ARG A 68 8.65 -0.14 -16.13
CA ARG A 68 8.76 -1.60 -15.95
C ARG A 68 7.54 -2.17 -15.24
N LEU A 69 7.03 -1.49 -14.22
CA LEU A 69 5.86 -1.93 -13.45
C LEU A 69 4.58 -1.86 -14.28
N ALA A 70 4.40 -0.81 -15.06
CA ALA A 70 3.29 -0.71 -16.00
C ALA A 70 3.34 -1.82 -17.05
N ALA A 71 4.52 -2.11 -17.63
CA ALA A 71 4.72 -3.22 -18.57
C ALA A 71 4.47 -4.59 -17.92
N ALA A 72 4.72 -4.73 -16.62
CA ALA A 72 4.40 -5.92 -15.83
C ALA A 72 2.88 -6.08 -15.58
N GLY A 73 2.05 -5.08 -15.90
CA GLY A 73 0.60 -5.12 -15.72
C GLY A 73 0.15 -4.81 -14.28
N CYS A 74 0.93 -4.03 -13.53
CA CYS A 74 0.53 -3.56 -12.21
C CYS A 74 -0.68 -2.64 -12.31
N GLY A 75 -1.64 -2.78 -11.39
CA GLY A 75 -2.86 -1.97 -11.35
C GLY A 75 -2.65 -0.61 -10.72
N TYR A 76 -1.96 -0.58 -9.57
CA TYR A 76 -1.57 0.64 -8.86
C TYR A 76 -0.05 0.75 -8.78
N ILE A 77 0.44 1.99 -8.85
CA ILE A 77 1.82 2.35 -8.54
C ILE A 77 1.78 3.49 -7.53
N SER A 78 2.18 3.19 -6.29
CA SER A 78 2.21 4.11 -5.17
C SER A 78 3.63 4.61 -4.94
N VAL A 79 3.80 5.94 -4.91
CA VAL A 79 5.09 6.64 -4.71
C VAL A 79 5.01 7.51 -3.45
N HIS A 80 6.11 7.72 -2.76
CA HIS A 80 6.14 8.60 -1.59
C HIS A 80 6.06 10.08 -1.99
N ALA A 81 5.31 10.87 -1.21
CA ALA A 81 5.07 12.29 -1.48
C ALA A 81 6.37 13.10 -1.43
N ASP A 82 7.26 12.81 -0.48
CA ASP A 82 8.54 13.51 -0.30
C ASP A 82 9.50 13.34 -1.50
N VAL A 83 9.54 12.16 -2.13
CA VAL A 83 10.42 11.96 -3.29
C VAL A 83 9.89 12.61 -4.58
N ILE A 84 8.59 12.86 -4.66
CA ILE A 84 7.98 13.50 -5.84
C ILE A 84 7.65 14.98 -5.62
N GLU A 85 7.98 15.59 -4.47
CA GLU A 85 7.61 16.96 -4.12
C GLU A 85 7.86 17.98 -5.24
N ARG A 86 8.97 17.86 -5.97
CA ARG A 86 9.37 18.79 -7.05
C ARG A 86 8.76 18.47 -8.40
N ASN A 87 8.20 17.28 -8.61
CA ASN A 87 7.76 16.77 -9.92
C ASN A 87 6.47 15.94 -9.86
N ALA A 88 5.67 16.10 -8.80
CA ALA A 88 4.46 15.32 -8.56
C ALA A 88 3.54 15.21 -9.78
N PHE A 89 3.22 16.32 -10.42
CA PHE A 89 2.37 16.35 -11.62
C PHE A 89 2.95 15.49 -12.76
N ARG A 90 4.27 15.53 -12.96
CA ARG A 90 4.94 14.78 -14.03
C ARG A 90 4.97 13.29 -13.70
N THR A 91 5.35 12.93 -12.49
CA THR A 91 5.45 11.52 -12.07
C THR A 91 4.07 10.85 -12.04
N LEU A 92 3.06 11.49 -11.44
CA LEU A 92 1.69 10.96 -11.43
C LEU A 92 1.09 10.93 -12.85
N GLY A 93 1.35 11.95 -13.67
CA GLY A 93 0.97 11.93 -15.09
C GLY A 93 1.55 10.74 -15.85
N ARG A 94 2.84 10.43 -15.66
CA ARG A 94 3.50 9.25 -16.27
C ARG A 94 2.87 7.92 -15.87
N ILE A 95 2.43 7.77 -14.62
CA ILE A 95 1.73 6.56 -14.15
C ILE A 95 0.41 6.43 -14.90
N LYS A 96 -0.39 7.50 -14.95
CA LYS A 96 -1.70 7.53 -15.64
C LYS A 96 -1.58 7.29 -17.14
N GLU A 97 -0.61 7.91 -17.81
CA GLU A 97 -0.35 7.73 -19.24
C GLU A 97 -0.04 6.28 -19.61
N ARG A 98 0.45 5.47 -18.66
CA ARG A 98 0.72 4.05 -18.83
C ARG A 98 -0.46 3.14 -18.46
N GLY A 99 -1.61 3.72 -18.12
CA GLY A 99 -2.82 2.98 -17.78
C GLY A 99 -2.85 2.40 -16.36
N CYS A 100 -1.94 2.85 -15.48
CA CYS A 100 -1.95 2.48 -14.06
C CYS A 100 -2.69 3.53 -13.23
N GLN A 101 -3.29 3.09 -12.13
CA GLN A 101 -3.83 3.99 -11.10
C GLN A 101 -2.70 4.53 -10.23
N THR A 102 -2.84 5.79 -9.81
CA THR A 102 -1.83 6.48 -9.04
C THR A 102 -2.06 6.34 -7.54
N GLY A 103 -1.06 5.84 -6.82
CA GLY A 103 -0.99 5.90 -5.37
C GLY A 103 0.01 6.97 -4.90
N VAL A 104 -0.29 7.62 -3.79
CA VAL A 104 0.67 8.46 -3.08
C VAL A 104 0.73 8.01 -1.63
N ALA A 105 1.93 7.76 -1.10
CA ALA A 105 2.16 7.39 0.28
C ALA A 105 2.70 8.57 1.09
N LEU A 106 2.17 8.75 2.30
CA LEU A 106 2.62 9.74 3.27
C LEU A 106 3.31 9.06 4.45
N ASN A 107 4.54 9.44 4.72
CA ASN A 107 5.24 9.04 5.93
C ASN A 107 4.54 9.57 7.19
N PRO A 108 4.79 8.98 8.39
CA PRO A 108 4.20 9.45 9.63
C PRO A 108 4.50 10.93 9.95
N SER A 109 5.64 11.45 9.51
CA SER A 109 6.04 12.85 9.72
C SER A 109 5.40 13.86 8.76
N GLU A 110 4.81 13.42 7.64
CA GLU A 110 4.27 14.30 6.60
C GLU A 110 2.83 14.75 6.87
N SER A 111 2.48 15.91 6.36
CA SER A 111 1.10 16.44 6.45
C SER A 111 0.24 15.95 5.28
N VAL A 112 -1.04 15.65 5.55
CA VAL A 112 -2.02 15.36 4.49
C VAL A 112 -2.20 16.54 3.53
N GLU A 113 -2.03 17.78 4.01
CA GLU A 113 -2.12 18.99 3.18
C GLU A 113 -1.04 19.07 2.08
N SER A 114 0.09 18.35 2.21
CA SER A 114 1.15 18.37 1.21
C SER A 114 0.69 17.88 -0.17
N VAL A 115 -0.34 17.03 -0.23
CA VAL A 115 -0.86 16.49 -1.50
C VAL A 115 -1.99 17.33 -2.11
N ARG A 116 -2.51 18.35 -1.41
CA ARG A 116 -3.71 19.12 -1.82
C ARG A 116 -3.66 19.59 -3.28
N ASN A 117 -2.54 20.12 -3.72
CA ASN A 117 -2.42 20.73 -5.05
C ASN A 117 -2.53 19.72 -6.20
N TYR A 118 -2.18 18.45 -5.96
CA TYR A 118 -2.22 17.39 -6.95
C TYR A 118 -3.15 16.23 -6.56
N ALA A 119 -4.00 16.43 -5.53
CA ALA A 119 -4.92 15.41 -5.04
C ALA A 119 -5.87 14.88 -6.15
N HIS A 120 -6.24 15.72 -7.12
CA HIS A 120 -7.07 15.33 -8.27
C HIS A 120 -6.39 14.33 -9.23
N LEU A 121 -5.10 14.09 -9.07
CA LEU A 121 -4.36 13.06 -9.80
C LEU A 121 -4.23 11.76 -9.00
N ILE A 122 -4.65 11.73 -7.74
CA ILE A 122 -4.49 10.59 -6.83
C ILE A 122 -5.73 9.68 -6.94
N ASP A 123 -5.52 8.39 -7.14
CA ASP A 123 -6.57 7.36 -7.06
C ASP A 123 -6.56 6.65 -5.70
N LYS A 124 -5.42 6.65 -4.98
CA LYS A 124 -5.25 6.07 -3.65
C LYS A 124 -4.23 6.87 -2.83
N LEU A 125 -4.61 7.31 -1.63
CA LEU A 125 -3.72 7.95 -0.65
C LEU A 125 -3.41 6.96 0.48
N THR A 126 -2.16 6.53 0.57
CA THR A 126 -1.67 5.61 1.60
C THR A 126 -1.12 6.40 2.78
N ILE A 127 -1.62 6.15 3.98
CA ILE A 127 -1.12 6.70 5.22
C ILE A 127 -0.27 5.63 5.91
N MET A 128 1.04 5.88 5.99
CA MET A 128 1.94 5.03 6.75
C MET A 128 1.62 5.13 8.24
N THR A 129 1.39 3.99 8.86
CA THR A 129 1.08 3.89 10.30
C THR A 129 2.25 3.32 11.12
N VAL A 130 3.39 3.16 10.46
CA VAL A 130 4.73 2.85 11.00
C VAL A 130 5.77 3.63 10.21
N ASP A 131 7.00 3.74 10.67
CA ASP A 131 8.09 4.21 9.82
C ASP A 131 8.37 3.21 8.69
N VAL A 132 8.64 3.72 7.48
CA VAL A 132 8.82 2.87 6.29
C VAL A 132 10.05 1.99 6.35
N GLY A 133 10.01 0.86 5.65
CA GLY A 133 11.17 0.02 5.37
C GLY A 133 11.25 -1.30 6.13
N PHE A 134 10.54 -1.47 7.24
CA PHE A 134 10.61 -2.67 8.05
C PHE A 134 9.25 -3.12 8.57
N ALA A 135 8.97 -4.42 8.46
CA ALA A 135 7.79 -5.02 9.07
C ALA A 135 7.98 -5.22 10.59
N GLY A 136 6.87 -5.43 11.31
CA GLY A 136 6.90 -5.79 12.74
C GLY A 136 7.01 -4.61 13.71
N GLN A 137 6.94 -3.38 13.21
CA GLN A 137 6.91 -2.18 14.05
C GLN A 137 5.55 -1.98 14.72
N PRO A 138 5.50 -1.29 15.89
CA PRO A 138 4.24 -0.96 16.54
C PRO A 138 3.45 0.10 15.76
N PHE A 139 2.13 0.00 15.80
CA PHE A 139 1.22 0.99 15.21
C PHE A 139 1.37 2.36 15.88
N ILE A 140 1.53 3.40 15.09
CA ILE A 140 1.61 4.80 15.56
C ILE A 140 0.19 5.36 15.65
N SER A 141 -0.42 5.32 16.86
CA SER A 141 -1.82 5.70 17.07
C SER A 141 -2.14 7.16 16.68
N ALA A 142 -1.16 8.05 16.71
CA ALA A 142 -1.32 9.44 16.26
C ALA A 142 -1.71 9.53 14.77
N MET A 143 -1.44 8.49 13.97
CA MET A 143 -1.78 8.47 12.54
C MET A 143 -3.29 8.36 12.29
N LEU A 144 -4.10 7.89 13.25
CA LEU A 144 -5.55 7.86 13.11
C LEU A 144 -6.14 9.22 12.74
N GLY A 145 -5.60 10.31 13.29
CA GLY A 145 -6.05 11.66 12.94
C GLY A 145 -5.77 12.07 11.49
N LYS A 146 -4.82 11.42 10.80
CA LYS A 146 -4.56 11.69 9.38
C LYS A 146 -5.63 11.11 8.46
N PHE A 147 -6.27 10.02 8.84
CA PHE A 147 -7.41 9.46 8.08
C PHE A 147 -8.57 10.44 8.06
N ASP A 148 -8.90 11.06 9.21
CA ASP A 148 -9.92 12.13 9.27
C ASP A 148 -9.52 13.34 8.40
N GLN A 149 -8.25 13.73 8.41
CA GLN A 149 -7.73 14.82 7.58
C GLN A 149 -7.83 14.46 6.09
N ALA A 150 -7.48 13.24 5.70
CA ALA A 150 -7.57 12.77 4.32
C ALA A 150 -9.03 12.71 3.84
N ALA A 151 -9.95 12.23 4.68
CA ALA A 151 -11.38 12.22 4.38
C ALA A 151 -11.94 13.65 4.22
N LYS A 152 -11.53 14.59 5.07
CA LYS A 152 -11.89 16.00 4.93
C LYS A 152 -11.36 16.60 3.65
N LEU A 153 -10.07 16.40 3.34
CA LEU A 153 -9.44 16.87 2.10
C LEU A 153 -10.18 16.32 0.86
N ARG A 154 -10.47 15.01 0.85
CA ARG A 154 -11.22 14.35 -0.22
C ARG A 154 -12.59 15.01 -0.43
N ASN A 155 -13.34 15.24 0.65
CA ASN A 155 -14.66 15.83 0.60
C ASN A 155 -14.63 17.30 0.19
N GLU A 156 -13.72 18.11 0.73
CA GLU A 156 -13.54 19.53 0.38
C GLU A 156 -13.25 19.75 -1.11
N LEU A 157 -12.50 18.83 -1.72
CA LEU A 157 -12.12 18.89 -3.13
C LEU A 157 -13.09 18.17 -4.06
N GLY A 158 -14.12 17.48 -3.51
CA GLY A 158 -15.08 16.69 -4.31
C GLY A 158 -14.43 15.52 -5.03
N LEU A 159 -13.42 14.88 -4.41
CA LEU A 159 -12.67 13.75 -4.96
C LEU A 159 -13.14 12.43 -4.33
N ASP A 160 -12.72 11.30 -4.93
CA ASP A 160 -13.13 9.94 -4.54
C ASP A 160 -11.98 8.95 -4.37
N PHE A 161 -10.73 9.44 -4.21
CA PHE A 161 -9.57 8.57 -3.98
C PHE A 161 -9.77 7.68 -2.74
N LEU A 162 -9.23 6.47 -2.80
CA LEU A 162 -9.22 5.55 -1.65
C LEU A 162 -8.23 6.02 -0.58
N ILE A 163 -8.58 5.83 0.69
CA ILE A 163 -7.69 6.09 1.82
C ILE A 163 -7.23 4.75 2.37
N GLU A 164 -5.93 4.50 2.26
CA GLU A 164 -5.30 3.24 2.64
C GLU A 164 -4.43 3.39 3.88
N ALA A 165 -4.45 2.35 4.74
CA ALA A 165 -3.51 2.20 5.85
C ALA A 165 -2.45 1.15 5.52
N ASP A 166 -1.18 1.49 5.72
CA ASP A 166 -0.07 0.57 5.62
C ASP A 166 0.83 0.66 6.87
N GLY A 167 1.05 -0.50 7.50
CA GLY A 167 1.85 -0.67 8.70
C GLY A 167 1.05 -1.11 9.93
N ALA A 168 1.40 -2.27 10.51
CA ALA A 168 0.80 -2.84 11.73
C ALA A 168 -0.75 -2.91 11.72
N CYS A 169 -1.35 -3.10 10.54
CA CYS A 169 -2.80 -3.33 10.40
C CYS A 169 -3.15 -4.72 10.91
N ASN A 170 -3.76 -4.80 12.09
CA ASN A 170 -4.12 -6.04 12.77
C ASN A 170 -5.30 -5.83 13.73
N VAL A 171 -5.69 -6.86 14.49
CA VAL A 171 -6.84 -6.83 15.39
C VAL A 171 -6.83 -5.67 16.39
N GLN A 172 -5.66 -5.14 16.74
CA GLN A 172 -5.55 -4.02 17.69
C GLN A 172 -5.82 -2.66 17.03
N SER A 173 -5.54 -2.52 15.72
CA SER A 173 -5.71 -1.27 14.98
C SER A 173 -7.00 -1.21 14.17
N PHE A 174 -7.65 -2.34 13.84
CA PHE A 174 -8.80 -2.38 12.93
C PHE A 174 -9.98 -1.50 13.37
N ALA A 175 -10.36 -1.53 14.66
CA ALA A 175 -11.46 -0.71 15.16
C ALA A 175 -11.18 0.80 14.96
N GLY A 176 -9.95 1.24 15.26
CA GLY A 176 -9.52 2.62 15.06
C GLY A 176 -9.50 3.03 13.59
N LEU A 177 -8.99 2.16 12.71
CA LEU A 177 -8.93 2.41 11.26
C LEU A 177 -10.33 2.50 10.64
N LYS A 178 -11.25 1.60 11.01
CA LYS A 178 -12.66 1.68 10.58
C LYS A 178 -13.33 2.98 11.03
N ALA A 179 -13.20 3.32 12.32
CA ALA A 179 -13.79 4.53 12.87
C ALA A 179 -13.25 5.80 12.21
N ALA A 180 -11.97 5.79 11.78
CA ALA A 180 -11.32 6.92 11.10
C ALA A 180 -11.61 6.97 9.58
N GLY A 181 -12.41 6.03 9.03
CA GLY A 181 -12.80 6.06 7.62
C GLY A 181 -11.74 5.53 6.65
N CYS A 182 -10.93 4.58 7.08
CA CYS A 182 -9.99 3.86 6.20
C CYS A 182 -10.75 2.95 5.23
N ASP A 183 -10.49 3.08 3.92
CA ASP A 183 -11.15 2.30 2.87
C ASP A 183 -10.40 0.98 2.58
N VAL A 184 -9.07 0.97 2.71
CA VAL A 184 -8.20 -0.17 2.38
C VAL A 184 -7.17 -0.40 3.50
N VAL A 185 -6.94 -1.65 3.88
CA VAL A 185 -5.90 -2.01 4.86
C VAL A 185 -4.88 -2.97 4.23
N VAL A 186 -3.61 -2.63 4.32
CA VAL A 186 -2.51 -3.53 3.95
C VAL A 186 -2.20 -4.41 5.15
N VAL A 187 -2.45 -5.72 5.01
CA VAL A 187 -2.23 -6.69 6.08
C VAL A 187 -0.93 -7.47 5.84
N GLY A 188 -0.01 -7.33 6.76
CA GLY A 188 1.30 -7.98 6.75
C GLY A 188 1.41 -9.12 7.76
N ALA A 189 2.56 -9.21 8.44
CA ALA A 189 2.86 -10.29 9.37
C ALA A 189 1.78 -10.44 10.45
N SER A 190 1.59 -9.42 11.30
CA SER A 190 0.68 -9.48 12.45
C SER A 190 -0.81 -9.46 12.09
N GLY A 191 -1.16 -9.00 10.89
CA GLY A 191 -2.55 -8.95 10.42
C GLY A 191 -3.00 -10.19 9.67
N LEU A 192 -2.04 -10.95 9.08
CA LEU A 192 -2.36 -12.12 8.27
C LEU A 192 -1.35 -13.26 8.44
N PHE A 193 -0.09 -13.08 8.03
CA PHE A 193 0.84 -14.19 7.77
C PHE A 193 1.29 -14.95 9.02
N THR A 194 1.09 -14.43 10.24
CA THR A 194 1.39 -15.11 11.50
C THR A 194 0.15 -15.55 12.29
N LEU A 195 -1.05 -15.42 11.71
CA LEU A 195 -2.30 -15.80 12.40
C LEU A 195 -2.51 -17.32 12.44
N ALA A 196 -2.01 -18.03 11.43
CA ALA A 196 -2.02 -19.50 11.35
C ALA A 196 -0.94 -19.98 10.37
N ASP A 197 -0.53 -21.25 10.46
CA ASP A 197 0.41 -21.89 9.53
C ASP A 197 -0.20 -22.07 8.13
N ASP A 198 -1.49 -22.34 8.07
CA ASP A 198 -2.28 -22.38 6.84
C ASP A 198 -2.83 -21.00 6.51
N LEU A 199 -2.58 -20.52 5.30
CA LEU A 199 -2.93 -19.15 4.92
C LEU A 199 -4.45 -18.97 4.70
N ASP A 200 -5.19 -19.99 4.26
CA ASP A 200 -6.66 -19.92 4.19
C ASP A 200 -7.25 -19.77 5.60
N ALA A 201 -6.76 -20.56 6.58
CA ALA A 201 -7.15 -20.41 7.97
C ALA A 201 -6.77 -19.05 8.56
N ALA A 202 -5.62 -18.48 8.16
CA ALA A 202 -5.21 -17.13 8.56
C ALA A 202 -6.20 -16.08 8.04
N PHE A 203 -6.66 -16.20 6.79
CA PHE A 203 -7.71 -15.31 6.24
C PHE A 203 -9.03 -15.43 7.01
N ASP A 204 -9.46 -16.62 7.42
CA ASP A 204 -10.66 -16.80 8.23
C ASP A 204 -10.57 -16.08 9.59
N ILE A 205 -9.36 -16.06 10.18
CA ILE A 205 -9.10 -15.30 11.41
C ILE A 205 -9.11 -13.81 11.15
N LEU A 206 -8.43 -13.35 10.09
CA LEU A 206 -8.41 -11.95 9.68
C LEU A 206 -9.83 -11.41 9.47
N GLU A 207 -10.66 -12.10 8.68
CA GLU A 207 -12.03 -11.68 8.38
C GLU A 207 -12.89 -11.58 9.63
N ARG A 208 -12.78 -12.56 10.55
CA ARG A 208 -13.46 -12.48 11.86
C ARG A 208 -12.98 -11.30 12.70
N ASN A 209 -11.66 -11.07 12.74
CA ASN A 209 -11.09 -9.94 13.48
C ASN A 209 -11.58 -8.60 12.91
N TRP A 210 -11.62 -8.51 11.58
CA TRP A 210 -12.13 -7.32 10.89
C TRP A 210 -13.63 -7.12 11.12
N ALA A 211 -14.44 -8.18 11.07
CA ALA A 211 -15.89 -8.10 11.28
C ALA A 211 -16.24 -7.63 12.70
N ASN A 212 -15.46 -8.06 13.71
CA ASN A 212 -15.69 -7.74 15.12
C ASN A 212 -15.06 -6.41 15.58
N ALA A 213 -14.32 -5.71 14.73
CA ALA A 213 -13.67 -4.41 14.97
C ALA A 213 -14.65 -3.18 14.67
#